data_4c8781a460a2a3c26b30dbb66110683a
#
_entry.id   4c8781a460a2a3c26b30dbb66110683a
#
_cell.length_a   1.000
_cell.length_b   1.000
_cell.length_c   1.000
_cell.angle_alpha   90.00
_cell.angle_beta   90.00
_cell.angle_gamma   90.00
#
_symmetry.space_group_name_H-M   'P 1'
#
loop_
_entity.id
_entity.type
_entity.pdbx_description
1 polymer ?
#
loop_
_entity_poly.entity_id
_entity_poly.type
_entity_poly.pdbx_seq_one_letter_code
_entity_poly.pdbx_strand_id
1 'polypeptide(L)'
;LLSREATQLGQTLELRIQGDVYKVKLPLIGAYQAANALVAAGVVMASGGDVESLLSHLARLQPVRGRLERAVITKSGAPVYVDYAHTPDGLRAAIAALRPHTKGKLITVFGAGGDRDTGKRPEMGAVAVADSDVVIVTDDNPRSEDPSLIRADIMAGAPGAHEIGDRRYAIAFAIEHAEPDDIVLIAGKGHDQGQIIMGRVLPFDDVEVVRECAA
;
A
#
# COMPACT_ATOMS: atom_id res chain seq x y z
N LEU A 1 6.56 -15.11 -18.98
CA LEU A 1 7.38 -14.79 -17.81
C LEU A 1 8.27 -15.97 -17.48
N LEU A 2 9.59 -15.76 -17.42
CA LEU A 2 10.59 -16.77 -17.02
C LEU A 2 10.90 -16.64 -15.53
N SER A 3 11.17 -15.43 -15.07
CA SER A 3 11.43 -15.14 -13.66
C SER A 3 10.89 -13.78 -13.24
N ARG A 4 10.68 -13.61 -11.94
CA ARG A 4 10.28 -12.36 -11.29
C ARG A 4 11.07 -12.21 -9.99
N GLU A 5 11.79 -11.13 -9.88
CA GLU A 5 12.57 -10.76 -8.70
C GLU A 5 12.01 -9.48 -8.09
N ALA A 6 11.59 -9.53 -6.84
CA ALA A 6 11.11 -8.36 -6.10
C ALA A 6 12.29 -7.46 -5.70
N THR A 7 12.09 -6.14 -5.82
CA THR A 7 13.02 -5.12 -5.34
C THR A 7 12.24 -4.11 -4.50
N GLN A 8 12.87 -3.35 -3.65
CA GLN A 8 12.19 -2.38 -2.76
C GLN A 8 11.30 -1.37 -3.51
N LEU A 9 11.60 -1.05 -4.76
CA LEU A 9 10.91 -0.02 -5.55
C LEU A 9 10.11 -0.56 -6.74
N GLY A 10 10.01 -1.87 -6.88
CA GLY A 10 9.35 -2.53 -8.00
C GLY A 10 9.79 -3.97 -8.15
N GLN A 11 9.89 -4.45 -9.36
CA GLN A 11 10.31 -5.83 -9.64
C GLN A 11 11.05 -5.90 -10.98
N THR A 12 11.97 -6.85 -11.08
CA THR A 12 12.64 -7.19 -12.34
C THR A 12 11.96 -8.42 -12.91
N LEU A 13 11.51 -8.31 -14.16
CA LEU A 13 10.91 -9.41 -14.92
C LEU A 13 11.86 -9.90 -15.98
N GLU A 14 11.98 -11.20 -16.12
CA GLU A 14 12.63 -11.84 -17.25
C GLU A 14 11.55 -12.46 -18.14
N LEU A 15 11.45 -11.98 -19.38
CA LEU A 15 10.38 -12.30 -20.32
C LEU A 15 10.93 -13.00 -21.55
N ARG A 16 10.26 -14.06 -22.02
CA ARG A 16 10.52 -14.60 -23.35
C ARG A 16 9.42 -14.11 -24.30
N ILE A 17 9.81 -13.37 -25.36
CA ILE A 17 8.91 -12.82 -26.37
C ILE A 17 9.45 -13.23 -27.73
N GLN A 18 8.65 -13.93 -28.53
CA GLN A 18 9.01 -14.39 -29.90
C GLN A 18 10.33 -15.18 -29.98
N GLY A 19 10.74 -15.85 -28.89
CA GLY A 19 11.97 -16.64 -28.81
C GLY A 19 13.10 -15.94 -28.07
N ASP A 20 13.17 -14.62 -28.09
CA ASP A 20 14.19 -13.82 -27.43
C ASP A 20 13.90 -13.57 -25.94
N VAL A 21 14.94 -13.40 -25.15
CA VAL A 21 14.84 -13.15 -23.70
C VAL A 21 15.16 -11.69 -23.41
N TYR A 22 14.23 -11.04 -22.69
CA TYR A 22 14.32 -9.63 -22.31
C TYR A 22 14.25 -9.48 -20.80
N LYS A 23 14.98 -8.49 -20.26
CA LYS A 23 14.93 -8.11 -18.86
C LYS A 23 14.35 -6.71 -18.73
N VAL A 24 13.26 -6.55 -17.96
CA VAL A 24 12.58 -5.26 -17.77
C VAL A 24 12.39 -4.97 -16.29
N LYS A 25 12.65 -3.73 -15.88
CA LYS A 25 12.34 -3.23 -14.54
C LYS A 25 10.92 -2.69 -14.54
N LEU A 26 10.01 -3.35 -13.84
CA LEU A 26 8.63 -2.93 -13.68
C LEU A 26 8.50 -2.13 -12.37
N PRO A 27 8.16 -0.82 -12.39
CA PRO A 27 8.08 0.01 -11.19
C PRO A 27 6.75 -0.13 -10.44
N LEU A 28 6.18 -1.34 -10.45
CA LEU A 28 4.94 -1.69 -9.76
C LEU A 28 5.21 -2.79 -8.72
N ILE A 29 4.49 -2.72 -7.61
CA ILE A 29 4.64 -3.64 -6.47
C ILE A 29 3.62 -4.78 -6.57
N GLY A 30 4.05 -5.97 -6.17
CA GLY A 30 3.20 -7.14 -6.05
C GLY A 30 3.09 -7.99 -7.32
N ALA A 31 2.95 -9.30 -7.13
CA ALA A 31 2.87 -10.28 -8.21
C ALA A 31 1.67 -10.03 -9.14
N TYR A 32 0.53 -9.60 -8.57
CA TYR A 32 -0.67 -9.32 -9.34
C TYR A 32 -0.49 -8.14 -10.30
N GLN A 33 0.31 -7.13 -9.94
CA GLN A 33 0.63 -6.01 -10.83
C GLN A 33 1.50 -6.45 -12.01
N ALA A 34 2.46 -7.36 -11.77
CA ALA A 34 3.20 -7.97 -12.87
C ALA A 34 2.28 -8.75 -13.81
N ALA A 35 1.35 -9.54 -13.26
CA ALA A 35 0.37 -10.27 -14.06
C ALA A 35 -0.50 -9.32 -14.90
N ASN A 36 -1.02 -8.25 -14.30
CA ASN A 36 -1.82 -7.23 -14.99
C ASN A 36 -1.01 -6.56 -16.12
N ALA A 37 0.23 -6.17 -15.84
CA ALA A 37 1.11 -5.55 -16.85
C ALA A 37 1.40 -6.51 -18.01
N LEU A 38 1.60 -7.79 -17.73
CA LEU A 38 1.84 -8.81 -18.77
C LEU A 38 0.60 -9.11 -19.59
N VAL A 39 -0.59 -9.11 -19.00
CA VAL A 39 -1.86 -9.24 -19.75
C VAL A 39 -2.03 -8.05 -20.68
N ALA A 40 -1.84 -6.82 -20.18
CA ALA A 40 -1.90 -5.61 -21.01
C ALA A 40 -0.85 -5.65 -22.14
N ALA A 41 0.37 -6.09 -21.84
CA ALA A 41 1.44 -6.29 -22.82
C ALA A 41 1.04 -7.29 -23.92
N GLY A 42 0.43 -8.42 -23.51
CA GLY A 42 -0.08 -9.43 -24.46
C GLY A 42 -1.14 -8.87 -25.40
N VAL A 43 -2.06 -8.04 -24.89
CA VAL A 43 -3.09 -7.38 -25.72
C VAL A 43 -2.44 -6.42 -26.73
N VAL A 44 -1.48 -5.59 -26.30
CA VAL A 44 -0.76 -4.66 -27.19
C VAL A 44 -0.03 -5.43 -28.31
N MET A 45 0.67 -6.51 -27.96
CA MET A 45 1.35 -7.35 -28.95
C MET A 45 0.38 -7.98 -29.94
N ALA A 46 -0.75 -8.51 -29.47
CA ALA A 46 -1.78 -9.10 -30.31
C ALA A 46 -2.44 -8.06 -31.25
N SER A 47 -2.40 -6.77 -30.88
CA SER A 47 -2.89 -5.65 -31.68
C SER A 47 -1.85 -5.08 -32.66
N GLY A 48 -0.67 -5.72 -32.79
CA GLY A 48 0.38 -5.31 -33.70
C GLY A 48 1.43 -4.34 -33.10
N GLY A 49 1.49 -4.23 -31.78
CA GLY A 49 2.53 -3.46 -31.12
C GLY A 49 3.93 -4.10 -31.26
N ASP A 50 4.98 -3.28 -31.29
CA ASP A 50 6.34 -3.76 -31.34
C ASP A 50 6.92 -4.02 -29.95
N VAL A 51 7.88 -4.96 -29.87
CA VAL A 51 8.46 -5.42 -28.59
C VAL A 51 9.28 -4.34 -27.90
N GLU A 52 10.08 -3.57 -28.63
CA GLU A 52 10.99 -2.58 -28.07
C GLU A 52 10.21 -1.43 -27.42
N SER A 53 9.21 -0.90 -28.13
CA SER A 53 8.28 0.10 -27.59
C SER A 53 7.53 -0.41 -26.36
N LEU A 54 7.03 -1.65 -26.41
CA LEU A 54 6.34 -2.29 -25.30
C LEU A 54 7.21 -2.35 -24.03
N LEU A 55 8.44 -2.84 -24.12
CA LEU A 55 9.37 -2.96 -23.00
C LEU A 55 9.68 -1.59 -22.40
N SER A 56 9.88 -0.59 -23.26
CA SER A 56 10.09 0.80 -22.84
C SER A 56 8.91 1.37 -22.05
N HIS A 57 7.68 1.02 -22.43
CA HIS A 57 6.46 1.45 -21.73
C HIS A 57 6.25 0.70 -20.40
N LEU A 58 6.50 -0.61 -20.37
CA LEU A 58 6.44 -1.39 -19.12
C LEU A 58 7.36 -0.81 -18.05
N ALA A 59 8.56 -0.35 -18.41
CA ALA A 59 9.52 0.25 -17.49
C ALA A 59 9.09 1.63 -16.95
N ARG A 60 8.04 2.24 -17.53
CA ARG A 60 7.52 3.58 -17.15
C ARG A 60 6.10 3.55 -16.61
N LEU A 61 5.52 2.37 -16.41
CA LEU A 61 4.19 2.26 -15.84
C LEU A 61 4.11 2.96 -14.48
N GLN A 62 3.00 3.62 -14.24
CA GLN A 62 2.69 4.24 -12.95
C GLN A 62 1.59 3.45 -12.25
N PRO A 63 1.61 3.33 -10.92
CA PRO A 63 0.51 2.72 -10.18
C PRO A 63 -0.75 3.57 -10.33
N VAL A 64 -1.91 2.93 -10.21
CA VAL A 64 -3.19 3.63 -10.06
C VAL A 64 -3.18 4.33 -8.70
N ARG A 65 -3.66 5.60 -8.64
CA ARG A 65 -3.71 6.38 -7.40
C ARG A 65 -4.37 5.59 -6.26
N GLY A 66 -3.68 5.54 -5.12
CA GLY A 66 -4.16 4.83 -3.93
C GLY A 66 -4.22 3.30 -4.07
N ARG A 67 -3.50 2.70 -5.03
CA ARG A 67 -3.38 1.24 -5.21
C ARG A 67 -1.92 0.82 -5.18
N LEU A 68 -1.37 0.58 -4.00
CA LEU A 68 0.05 0.43 -3.75
C LEU A 68 0.86 1.53 -4.45
N GLU A 69 0.35 2.75 -4.39
CA GLU A 69 1.00 3.93 -4.93
C GLU A 69 2.19 4.31 -4.04
N ARG A 70 3.39 4.38 -4.61
CA ARG A 70 4.53 4.91 -3.89
C ARG A 70 4.42 6.43 -3.81
N ALA A 71 4.02 6.94 -2.63
CA ALA A 71 3.81 8.37 -2.39
C ALA A 71 5.13 9.13 -2.30
N VAL A 72 6.15 8.54 -1.63
CA VAL A 72 7.46 9.16 -1.40
C VAL A 72 8.52 8.11 -1.07
N ILE A 73 9.79 8.49 -1.15
CA ILE A 73 10.90 7.85 -0.45
C ILE A 73 11.33 8.82 0.66
N THR A 74 11.36 8.36 1.91
CA THR A 74 11.71 9.19 3.08
C THR A 74 13.18 9.65 3.03
N LYS A 75 13.55 10.58 3.91
CA LYS A 75 14.97 11.01 4.07
C LYS A 75 15.88 9.86 4.50
N SER A 76 15.36 8.87 5.24
CA SER A 76 16.11 7.65 5.60
C SER A 76 16.28 6.69 4.43
N GLY A 77 15.50 6.82 3.35
CA GLY A 77 15.51 5.94 2.18
C GLY A 77 14.37 4.93 2.14
N ALA A 78 13.50 4.87 3.17
CA ALA A 78 12.35 3.97 3.21
C ALA A 78 11.24 4.44 2.25
N PRO A 79 10.71 3.61 1.34
CA PRO A 79 9.55 3.95 0.53
C PRO A 79 8.26 3.85 1.34
N VAL A 80 7.34 4.80 1.10
CA VAL A 80 6.00 4.82 1.67
C VAL A 80 4.98 4.55 0.59
N TYR A 81 4.13 3.55 0.80
CA TYR A 81 3.07 3.13 -0.11
C TYR A 81 1.70 3.46 0.48
N VAL A 82 0.79 3.95 -0.37
CA VAL A 82 -0.61 4.23 -0.03
C VAL A 82 -1.51 3.25 -0.75
N ASP A 83 -2.46 2.63 -0.03
CA ASP A 83 -3.40 1.65 -0.57
C ASP A 83 -4.83 1.85 -0.06
N TYR A 84 -5.81 1.45 -0.86
CA TYR A 84 -7.25 1.52 -0.52
C TYR A 84 -7.72 0.32 0.32
N ALA A 85 -6.86 -0.57 0.74
CA ALA A 85 -7.19 -1.77 1.51
C ALA A 85 -7.91 -1.40 2.82
N HIS A 86 -9.22 -1.66 2.88
CA HIS A 86 -10.12 -1.33 4.00
C HIS A 86 -10.97 -2.52 4.45
N THR A 87 -10.58 -3.72 4.05
CA THR A 87 -11.16 -5.01 4.47
C THR A 87 -10.04 -5.95 4.93
N PRO A 88 -10.32 -7.00 5.74
CA PRO A 88 -9.29 -7.96 6.16
C PRO A 88 -8.54 -8.57 4.97
N ASP A 89 -9.25 -9.03 3.95
CA ASP A 89 -8.63 -9.64 2.75
C ASP A 89 -7.83 -8.62 1.93
N GLY A 90 -8.35 -7.39 1.78
CA GLY A 90 -7.65 -6.31 1.10
C GLY A 90 -6.35 -5.95 1.82
N LEU A 91 -6.39 -5.83 3.16
CA LEU A 91 -5.22 -5.53 3.97
C LEU A 91 -4.17 -6.65 3.89
N ARG A 92 -4.61 -7.91 4.01
CA ARG A 92 -3.74 -9.08 3.82
C ARG A 92 -3.08 -9.07 2.45
N ALA A 93 -3.83 -8.80 1.39
CA ALA A 93 -3.31 -8.75 0.02
C ALA A 93 -2.28 -7.63 -0.17
N ALA A 94 -2.51 -6.43 0.39
CA ALA A 94 -1.58 -5.32 0.32
C ALA A 94 -0.27 -5.61 1.08
N ILE A 95 -0.37 -6.15 2.31
CA ILE A 95 0.79 -6.56 3.12
C ILE A 95 1.57 -7.68 2.40
N ALA A 96 0.89 -8.72 1.94
CA ALA A 96 1.51 -9.83 1.22
C ALA A 96 2.18 -9.39 -0.10
N ALA A 97 1.64 -8.37 -0.77
CA ALA A 97 2.24 -7.80 -1.96
C ALA A 97 3.55 -7.05 -1.66
N LEU A 98 3.64 -6.37 -0.51
CA LEU A 98 4.83 -5.61 -0.08
C LEU A 98 5.90 -6.48 0.58
N ARG A 99 5.52 -7.53 1.29
CA ARG A 99 6.45 -8.38 2.05
C ARG A 99 7.67 -8.88 1.25
N PRO A 100 7.53 -9.39 0.00
CA PRO A 100 8.69 -9.82 -0.80
C PRO A 100 9.63 -8.68 -1.20
N HIS A 101 9.19 -7.43 -1.08
CA HIS A 101 9.93 -6.22 -1.42
C HIS A 101 10.65 -5.61 -0.20
N THR A 102 10.29 -6.04 1.01
CA THR A 102 10.78 -5.52 2.30
C THR A 102 12.00 -6.32 2.76
N LYS A 103 13.11 -5.66 3.00
CA LYS A 103 14.32 -6.27 3.57
C LYS A 103 14.39 -6.09 5.08
N GLY A 104 13.95 -4.93 5.57
CA GLY A 104 13.81 -4.58 6.98
C GLY A 104 12.42 -4.88 7.51
N LYS A 105 11.82 -3.92 8.20
CA LYS A 105 10.47 -4.01 8.78
C LYS A 105 9.41 -3.54 7.78
N LEU A 106 8.26 -4.20 7.79
CA LEU A 106 7.04 -3.69 7.19
C LEU A 106 6.20 -3.02 8.27
N ILE A 107 6.07 -1.70 8.17
CA ILE A 107 5.32 -0.85 9.09
C ILE A 107 3.96 -0.57 8.46
N THR A 108 2.87 -0.99 9.10
CA THR A 108 1.51 -0.82 8.56
C THR A 108 0.70 0.14 9.42
N VAL A 109 0.23 1.23 8.81
CA VAL A 109 -0.69 2.22 9.40
C VAL A 109 -2.05 2.04 8.78
N PHE A 110 -3.09 1.81 9.59
CA PHE A 110 -4.45 1.65 9.08
C PHE A 110 -5.50 1.99 10.14
N GLY A 111 -6.73 2.18 9.67
CA GLY A 111 -7.92 2.34 10.50
C GLY A 111 -9.12 1.67 9.85
N ALA A 112 -10.29 1.81 10.48
CA ALA A 112 -11.55 1.35 9.95
C ALA A 112 -12.60 2.46 9.94
N GLY A 113 -13.53 2.40 8.98
CA GLY A 113 -14.65 3.34 8.90
C GLY A 113 -15.75 3.02 9.91
N GLY A 114 -16.34 4.07 10.48
CA GLY A 114 -17.58 4.00 11.22
C GLY A 114 -18.80 3.83 10.29
N ASP A 115 -19.97 3.51 10.86
CA ASP A 115 -21.23 3.24 10.15
C ASP A 115 -21.04 2.15 9.06
N ARG A 116 -20.26 1.14 9.38
CA ARG A 116 -19.91 0.01 8.51
C ARG A 116 -19.88 -1.27 9.35
N ASP A 117 -19.57 -2.38 8.69
CA ASP A 117 -19.38 -3.68 9.34
C ASP A 117 -18.34 -3.59 10.46
N THR A 118 -18.78 -3.78 11.71
CA THR A 118 -17.93 -3.74 12.91
C THR A 118 -17.16 -5.04 13.09
N GLY A 119 -17.69 -6.18 12.62
CA GLY A 119 -17.07 -7.50 12.76
C GLY A 119 -15.70 -7.59 12.10
N LYS A 120 -15.48 -6.83 11.02
CA LYS A 120 -14.17 -6.80 10.32
C LYS A 120 -13.05 -6.09 11.11
N ARG A 121 -13.39 -5.27 12.12
CA ARG A 121 -12.39 -4.44 12.85
C ARG A 121 -11.34 -5.29 13.57
N PRO A 122 -11.71 -6.24 14.46
CA PRO A 122 -10.71 -7.11 15.09
C PRO A 122 -10.01 -8.03 14.09
N GLU A 123 -10.69 -8.45 13.00
CA GLU A 123 -10.07 -9.26 11.95
C GLU A 123 -8.98 -8.48 11.20
N MET A 124 -9.21 -7.20 10.89
CA MET A 124 -8.18 -6.33 10.29
C MET A 124 -6.99 -6.17 11.24
N GLY A 125 -7.23 -6.01 12.54
CA GLY A 125 -6.19 -5.99 13.56
C GLY A 125 -5.34 -7.26 13.54
N ALA A 126 -6.00 -8.44 13.57
CA ALA A 126 -5.32 -9.74 13.56
C ALA A 126 -4.49 -9.95 12.28
N VAL A 127 -5.04 -9.58 11.11
CA VAL A 127 -4.30 -9.63 9.84
C VAL A 127 -3.06 -8.75 9.86
N ALA A 128 -3.20 -7.52 10.37
CA ALA A 128 -2.08 -6.58 10.39
C ALA A 128 -0.92 -7.09 11.26
N VAL A 129 -1.18 -7.56 12.47
CA VAL A 129 -0.12 -8.05 13.39
C VAL A 129 0.46 -9.40 12.97
N ALA A 130 -0.29 -10.22 12.21
CA ALA A 130 0.23 -11.50 11.73
C ALA A 130 1.30 -11.34 10.64
N ASP A 131 1.20 -10.30 9.80
CA ASP A 131 1.97 -10.19 8.56
C ASP A 131 2.84 -8.92 8.50
N SER A 132 2.73 -8.00 9.48
CA SER A 132 3.57 -6.79 9.60
C SER A 132 4.47 -6.86 10.85
N ASP A 133 5.60 -6.16 10.81
CA ASP A 133 6.55 -6.10 11.94
C ASP A 133 6.18 -5.00 12.94
N VAL A 134 5.59 -3.91 12.45
CA VAL A 134 5.07 -2.80 13.27
C VAL A 134 3.69 -2.43 12.78
N VAL A 135 2.74 -2.32 13.70
CA VAL A 135 1.35 -1.95 13.39
C VAL A 135 0.96 -0.69 14.15
N ILE A 136 0.37 0.26 13.46
CA ILE A 136 -0.16 1.50 14.01
C ILE A 136 -1.63 1.60 13.64
N VAL A 137 -2.51 1.56 14.63
CA VAL A 137 -3.95 1.72 14.50
C VAL A 137 -4.31 3.19 14.66
N THR A 138 -5.05 3.74 13.68
CA THR A 138 -5.40 5.16 13.62
C THR A 138 -6.85 5.37 13.14
N ASP A 139 -7.29 6.63 13.11
CA ASP A 139 -8.62 6.98 12.57
C ASP A 139 -8.61 6.90 11.03
N ASP A 140 -9.74 6.42 10.47
CA ASP A 140 -10.06 6.49 9.05
C ASP A 140 -11.18 7.52 8.83
N ASN A 141 -12.40 7.08 8.57
CA ASN A 141 -13.63 7.87 8.48
C ASN A 141 -14.57 7.47 9.63
N PRO A 142 -14.47 8.06 10.83
CA PRO A 142 -15.34 7.65 11.96
C PRO A 142 -16.82 7.90 11.71
N ARG A 143 -17.18 8.80 10.82
CA ARG A 143 -18.56 9.20 10.49
C ARG A 143 -19.34 9.64 11.73
N SER A 144 -20.39 8.87 12.14
CA SER A 144 -21.20 9.20 13.33
C SER A 144 -20.71 8.49 14.61
N GLU A 145 -19.78 7.52 14.48
CA GLU A 145 -19.27 6.77 15.63
C GLU A 145 -18.13 7.51 16.36
N ASP A 146 -17.95 7.20 17.64
CA ASP A 146 -16.77 7.62 18.40
C ASP A 146 -15.51 6.92 17.84
N PRO A 147 -14.52 7.68 17.34
CA PRO A 147 -13.31 7.08 16.77
C PRO A 147 -12.50 6.23 17.77
N SER A 148 -12.57 6.54 19.06
CA SER A 148 -11.88 5.75 20.09
C SER A 148 -12.45 4.34 20.22
N LEU A 149 -13.76 4.18 20.05
CA LEU A 149 -14.42 2.87 20.09
C LEU A 149 -14.07 2.04 18.85
N ILE A 150 -13.98 2.67 17.67
CA ILE A 150 -13.53 2.00 16.44
C ILE A 150 -12.11 1.47 16.61
N ARG A 151 -11.20 2.30 17.16
CA ARG A 151 -9.82 1.86 17.41
C ARG A 151 -9.77 0.74 18.46
N ALA A 152 -10.56 0.84 19.53
CA ALA A 152 -10.62 -0.21 20.55
C ALA A 152 -11.04 -1.57 19.96
N ASP A 153 -12.02 -1.58 19.04
CA ASP A 153 -12.42 -2.80 18.33
C ASP A 153 -11.29 -3.39 17.48
N ILE A 154 -10.51 -2.54 16.80
CA ILE A 154 -9.35 -3.00 16.03
C ILE A 154 -8.27 -3.54 16.97
N MET A 155 -7.96 -2.80 18.06
CA MET A 155 -6.94 -3.16 19.04
C MET A 155 -7.23 -4.49 19.74
N ALA A 156 -8.52 -4.87 19.87
CA ALA A 156 -8.90 -6.17 20.41
C ALA A 156 -8.33 -7.35 19.57
N GLY A 157 -8.12 -7.14 18.27
CA GLY A 157 -7.48 -8.10 17.37
C GLY A 157 -5.99 -7.85 17.12
N ALA A 158 -5.43 -6.76 17.65
CA ALA A 158 -4.07 -6.30 17.34
C ALA A 158 -3.18 -6.17 18.60
N PRO A 159 -2.90 -7.28 19.31
CA PRO A 159 -2.04 -7.21 20.51
C PRO A 159 -0.65 -6.70 20.14
N GLY A 160 -0.16 -5.70 20.91
CA GLY A 160 1.16 -5.10 20.70
C GLY A 160 1.21 -4.00 19.62
N ALA A 161 0.11 -3.69 18.97
CA ALA A 161 0.05 -2.55 18.05
C ALA A 161 0.12 -1.21 18.82
N HIS A 162 0.60 -0.17 18.13
CA HIS A 162 0.50 1.21 18.61
C HIS A 162 -0.88 1.77 18.30
N GLU A 163 -1.47 2.53 19.22
CA GLU A 163 -2.70 3.28 19.00
C GLU A 163 -2.38 4.77 18.93
N ILE A 164 -2.64 5.39 17.75
CA ILE A 164 -2.43 6.81 17.50
C ILE A 164 -3.65 7.35 16.76
N GLY A 165 -4.58 8.03 17.47
CA GLY A 165 -5.87 8.46 16.89
C GLY A 165 -5.72 9.42 15.73
N ASP A 166 -4.93 10.50 15.88
CA ASP A 166 -4.69 11.43 14.77
C ASP A 166 -3.91 10.76 13.63
N ARG A 167 -4.56 10.67 12.45
CA ARG A 167 -4.00 9.96 11.29
C ARG A 167 -2.74 10.64 10.75
N ARG A 168 -2.69 11.98 10.75
CA ARG A 168 -1.49 12.72 10.33
C ARG A 168 -0.31 12.39 11.25
N TYR A 169 -0.56 12.39 12.56
CA TYR A 169 0.47 12.05 13.53
C TYR A 169 0.89 10.59 13.43
N ALA A 170 -0.04 9.66 13.18
CA ALA A 170 0.27 8.25 12.95
C ALA A 170 1.17 8.04 11.71
N ILE A 171 0.89 8.75 10.61
CA ILE A 171 1.71 8.75 9.40
C ILE A 171 3.10 9.33 9.68
N ALA A 172 3.18 10.48 10.36
CA ALA A 172 4.45 11.12 10.71
C ALA A 172 5.30 10.19 11.60
N PHE A 173 4.69 9.57 12.61
CA PHE A 173 5.35 8.62 13.50
C PHE A 173 5.94 7.42 12.72
N ALA A 174 5.17 6.84 11.79
CA ALA A 174 5.64 5.73 10.98
C ALA A 174 6.85 6.13 10.10
N ILE A 175 6.81 7.33 9.50
CA ILE A 175 7.88 7.85 8.64
C ILE A 175 9.15 8.14 9.44
N GLU A 176 9.00 8.74 10.62
CA GLU A 176 10.13 9.11 11.49
C GLU A 176 10.90 7.89 12.00
N HIS A 177 10.19 6.76 12.24
CA HIS A 177 10.77 5.54 12.78
C HIS A 177 11.17 4.51 11.69
N ALA A 178 10.98 4.83 10.42
CA ALA A 178 11.35 3.95 9.31
C ALA A 178 12.84 4.06 8.97
N GLU A 179 13.52 2.91 8.91
CA GLU A 179 14.91 2.76 8.51
C GLU A 179 15.04 2.50 6.99
N PRO A 180 16.25 2.59 6.38
CA PRO A 180 16.41 2.54 4.91
C PRO A 180 15.85 1.28 4.23
N ASP A 181 15.92 0.12 4.89
CA ASP A 181 15.45 -1.16 4.35
C ASP A 181 13.98 -1.49 4.70
N ASP A 182 13.33 -0.59 5.45
CA ASP A 182 11.92 -0.71 5.83
C ASP A 182 11.00 -0.28 4.68
N ILE A 183 9.76 -0.72 4.76
CA ILE A 183 8.65 -0.23 3.92
C ILE A 183 7.51 0.21 4.84
N VAL A 184 6.92 1.37 4.54
CA VAL A 184 5.73 1.86 5.23
C VAL A 184 4.51 1.69 4.32
N LEU A 185 3.45 1.06 4.84
CA LEU A 185 2.14 0.95 4.21
C LEU A 185 1.13 1.82 4.95
N ILE A 186 0.51 2.77 4.25
CA ILE A 186 -0.64 3.54 4.72
C ILE A 186 -1.88 2.99 4.04
N ALA A 187 -2.75 2.32 4.79
CA ALA A 187 -3.91 1.61 4.25
C ALA A 187 -5.24 2.21 4.71
N GLY A 188 -6.30 2.01 3.91
CA GLY A 188 -7.68 2.36 4.19
C GLY A 188 -8.27 3.36 3.22
N LYS A 189 -7.69 4.56 3.11
CA LYS A 189 -8.25 5.67 2.33
C LYS A 189 -7.85 5.66 0.86
N GLY A 190 -6.62 5.22 0.54
CA GLY A 190 -6.13 5.18 -0.84
C GLY A 190 -6.24 6.53 -1.54
N HIS A 191 -7.20 6.66 -2.45
CA HIS A 191 -7.46 7.88 -3.23
C HIS A 191 -8.51 8.82 -2.62
N ASP A 192 -9.07 8.50 -1.46
CA ASP A 192 -10.04 9.36 -0.77
C ASP A 192 -9.38 10.68 -0.35
N GLN A 193 -10.04 11.81 -0.66
CA GLN A 193 -9.54 13.17 -0.38
C GLN A 193 -10.25 13.84 0.80
N GLY A 194 -10.80 13.07 1.72
CA GLY A 194 -11.51 13.59 2.87
C GLY A 194 -11.54 12.63 4.04
N GLN A 195 -11.72 13.18 5.24
CA GLN A 195 -12.03 12.45 6.46
C GLN A 195 -13.40 12.88 6.96
N ILE A 196 -14.32 11.90 7.13
CA ILE A 196 -15.70 12.16 7.53
C ILE A 196 -15.79 11.97 9.05
N ILE A 197 -16.06 13.08 9.78
CA ILE A 197 -16.18 13.12 11.23
C ILE A 197 -17.47 13.85 11.60
N MET A 198 -18.39 13.19 12.30
CA MET A 198 -19.68 13.77 12.76
C MET A 198 -20.42 14.53 11.65
N GLY A 199 -20.51 13.91 10.47
CA GLY A 199 -21.18 14.47 9.30
C GLY A 199 -20.44 15.58 8.56
N ARG A 200 -19.24 15.97 9.01
CA ARG A 200 -18.39 16.94 8.33
C ARG A 200 -17.31 16.23 7.51
N VAL A 201 -17.05 16.71 6.32
CA VAL A 201 -15.94 16.25 5.48
C VAL A 201 -14.78 17.22 5.66
N LEU A 202 -13.73 16.76 6.30
CA LEU A 202 -12.48 17.51 6.45
C LEU A 202 -11.54 17.12 5.31
N PRO A 203 -10.84 18.05 4.64
CA PRO A 203 -9.84 17.72 3.64
C PRO A 203 -8.74 16.84 4.23
N PHE A 204 -8.50 15.70 3.62
CA PHE A 204 -7.44 14.77 4.02
C PHE A 204 -7.08 13.83 2.86
N ASP A 205 -5.84 13.83 2.46
CA ASP A 205 -5.29 12.98 1.39
C ASP A 205 -4.04 12.30 1.92
N ASP A 206 -4.05 10.95 2.01
CA ASP A 206 -2.91 10.20 2.56
C ASP A 206 -1.61 10.49 1.79
N VAL A 207 -1.67 10.61 0.46
CA VAL A 207 -0.47 10.85 -0.37
C VAL A 207 0.13 12.23 -0.09
N GLU A 208 -0.71 13.26 0.04
CA GLU A 208 -0.26 14.62 0.36
C GLU A 208 0.32 14.68 1.77
N VAL A 209 -0.37 14.11 2.76
CA VAL A 209 0.10 14.04 4.15
C VAL A 209 1.44 13.31 4.25
N VAL A 210 1.59 12.17 3.56
CA VAL A 210 2.86 11.42 3.50
C VAL A 210 3.98 12.30 2.95
N ARG A 211 3.75 13.03 1.86
CA ARG A 211 4.74 13.91 1.25
C ARG A 211 5.14 15.06 2.17
N GLU A 212 4.17 15.67 2.86
CA GLU A 212 4.41 16.73 3.83
C GLU A 212 5.22 16.24 5.04
N CYS A 213 4.89 15.04 5.58
CA CYS A 213 5.59 14.45 6.72
C CYS A 213 7.02 13.99 6.38
N ALA A 214 7.30 13.67 5.11
CA ALA A 214 8.62 13.24 4.66
C ALA A 214 9.54 14.40 4.21
N ALA A 215 9.00 15.61 4.05
CA ALA A 215 9.76 16.80 3.63
C ALA A 215 10.64 17.31 4.76
#